data_b08d94ecc7388e5e3f09844f2834c5a1
#
_entry.id   b08d94ecc7388e5e3f09844f2834c5a1
#
_cell.length_a   1.000
_cell.length_b   1.000
_cell.length_c   1.000
_cell.angle_alpha   90.00
_cell.angle_beta   90.00
_cell.angle_gamma   90.00
#
_symmetry.space_group_name_H-M   'P 1'
#
loop_
_entity.id
_entity.type
_entity.pdbx_description
1 polymer ?
#
loop_
_entity_poly.entity_id
_entity_poly.type
_entity_poly.pdbx_seq_one_letter_code
_entity_poly.pdbx_strand_id
1 'polypeptide(L)'
;MTFRALGLVGLTLALTLPASAQTADYSAAIDAERLAGADTENESWLSYGRTYDEQRYSPLNQINHDTVNQLGLSWYADMTTSRGQEATPIVVDGALYI
;
A
#
# COMPACT_ATOMS: atom_id res chain seq x y z
N MET A 1 35.57 -22.54 52.80
CA MET A 1 34.28 -22.96 52.18
C MET A 1 33.98 -21.99 51.04
N THR A 2 34.34 -22.36 49.80
CA THR A 2 34.22 -21.51 48.62
C THR A 2 33.07 -22.05 47.77
N PHE A 3 31.97 -21.30 47.69
CA PHE A 3 30.84 -21.59 46.79
C PHE A 3 31.16 -21.06 45.39
N ARG A 4 31.26 -21.96 44.41
CA ARG A 4 31.35 -21.62 42.99
C ARG A 4 29.91 -21.56 42.45
N ALA A 5 29.44 -20.36 42.05
CA ALA A 5 28.23 -20.18 41.32
C ALA A 5 28.44 -20.59 39.85
N LEU A 6 27.70 -21.58 39.38
CA LEU A 6 27.66 -21.98 37.97
C LEU A 6 26.62 -21.08 37.26
N GLY A 7 27.13 -20.18 36.40
CA GLY A 7 26.25 -19.35 35.54
C GLY A 7 25.70 -20.16 34.36
N LEU A 8 24.40 -20.32 34.31
CA LEU A 8 23.70 -20.93 33.18
C LEU A 8 23.57 -19.86 32.07
N VAL A 9 24.33 -19.99 31.00
CA VAL A 9 24.16 -19.16 29.78
C VAL A 9 23.03 -19.76 28.98
N GLY A 10 21.84 -19.12 29.02
CA GLY A 10 20.70 -19.48 28.21
C GLY A 10 20.92 -18.99 26.77
N LEU A 11 21.11 -19.90 25.83
CA LEU A 11 21.17 -19.63 24.40
C LEU A 11 19.75 -19.47 23.90
N THR A 12 19.28 -18.23 23.70
CA THR A 12 17.99 -17.95 23.06
C THR A 12 18.15 -18.07 21.54
N LEU A 13 17.63 -19.15 20.97
CA LEU A 13 17.53 -19.35 19.52
C LEU A 13 16.37 -18.48 18.99
N ALA A 14 16.70 -17.37 18.34
CA ALA A 14 15.70 -16.55 17.65
C ALA A 14 15.30 -17.28 16.35
N LEU A 15 14.08 -17.84 16.33
CA LEU A 15 13.47 -18.36 15.12
C LEU A 15 13.07 -17.17 14.23
N THR A 16 13.85 -16.86 13.21
CA THR A 16 13.45 -15.96 12.13
C THR A 16 12.51 -16.74 11.19
N LEU A 17 11.20 -16.48 11.28
CA LEU A 17 10.25 -16.97 10.30
C LEU A 17 10.51 -16.24 8.98
N PRO A 18 10.59 -16.96 7.82
CA PRO A 18 10.66 -16.29 6.54
C PRO A 18 9.37 -15.49 6.34
N ALA A 19 9.50 -14.21 6.00
CA ALA A 19 8.37 -13.41 5.52
C ALA A 19 7.90 -14.07 4.21
N SER A 20 6.81 -14.81 4.28
CA SER A 20 6.11 -15.31 3.09
C SER A 20 5.63 -14.07 2.33
N ALA A 21 6.21 -13.81 1.16
CA ALA A 21 5.62 -12.87 0.22
C ALA A 21 4.23 -13.41 -0.13
N GLN A 22 3.19 -12.86 0.47
CA GLN A 22 1.83 -13.09 0.04
C GLN A 22 1.73 -12.48 -1.35
N THR A 23 1.61 -13.32 -2.38
CA THR A 23 1.11 -12.88 -3.68
C THR A 23 -0.33 -12.46 -3.42
N ALA A 24 -0.57 -11.15 -3.32
CA ALA A 24 -1.92 -10.63 -3.27
C ALA A 24 -2.63 -11.12 -4.54
N ASP A 25 -3.78 -11.77 -4.37
CA ASP A 25 -4.67 -12.08 -5.49
C ASP A 25 -5.32 -10.77 -5.93
N TYR A 26 -4.73 -10.13 -6.94
CA TYR A 26 -5.24 -8.90 -7.53
C TYR A 26 -6.40 -9.12 -8.52
N SER A 27 -7.05 -10.28 -8.47
CA SER A 27 -8.23 -10.58 -9.28
C SER A 27 -9.50 -9.87 -8.77
N ALA A 28 -9.36 -8.69 -8.19
CA ALA A 28 -10.49 -7.89 -7.73
C ALA A 28 -11.44 -7.60 -8.89
N ALA A 29 -12.60 -8.25 -8.89
CA ALA A 29 -13.61 -7.98 -9.88
C ALA A 29 -14.12 -6.54 -9.70
N ILE A 30 -13.89 -5.70 -10.70
CA ILE A 30 -14.52 -4.39 -10.78
C ILE A 30 -15.71 -4.55 -11.70
N ASP A 31 -16.89 -4.66 -11.12
CA ASP A 31 -18.14 -4.73 -11.84
C ASP A 31 -18.93 -3.40 -11.75
N ALA A 32 -20.09 -3.35 -12.39
CA ALA A 32 -20.92 -2.15 -12.42
C ALA A 32 -21.45 -1.77 -11.02
N GLU A 33 -21.69 -2.74 -10.16
CA GLU A 33 -22.18 -2.49 -8.79
C GLU A 33 -21.08 -1.86 -7.94
N ARG A 34 -19.87 -2.39 -8.01
CA ARG A 34 -18.70 -1.84 -7.29
C ARG A 34 -18.37 -0.43 -7.78
N LEU A 35 -18.40 -0.21 -9.11
CA LEU A 35 -18.18 1.13 -9.67
C LEU A 35 -19.26 2.12 -9.23
N ALA A 36 -20.51 1.70 -9.14
CA ALA A 36 -21.61 2.56 -8.66
C ALA A 36 -21.46 2.91 -7.18
N GLY A 37 -20.85 2.02 -6.37
CA GLY A 37 -20.57 2.22 -4.95
C GLY A 37 -19.19 2.81 -4.64
N ALA A 38 -18.45 3.29 -5.63
CA ALA A 38 -17.06 3.75 -5.47
C ALA A 38 -16.88 4.92 -4.48
N ASP A 39 -17.92 5.67 -4.19
CA ASP A 39 -17.92 6.74 -3.18
C ASP A 39 -17.71 6.22 -1.76
N THR A 40 -18.06 4.96 -1.50
CA THR A 40 -17.88 4.30 -0.19
C THR A 40 -16.48 3.67 -0.04
N GLU A 41 -15.73 3.50 -1.12
CA GLU A 41 -14.38 2.93 -1.11
C GLU A 41 -13.31 4.05 -1.05
N ASN A 42 -13.02 4.53 0.15
CA ASN A 42 -12.14 5.68 0.34
C ASN A 42 -10.69 5.44 -0.09
N GLU A 43 -10.22 4.20 0.00
CA GLU A 43 -8.83 3.80 -0.30
C GLU A 43 -8.64 3.35 -1.76
N SER A 44 -9.73 3.25 -2.53
CA SER A 44 -9.72 2.85 -3.92
C SER A 44 -9.95 4.04 -4.85
N TRP A 45 -9.42 3.93 -6.07
CA TRP A 45 -9.64 4.87 -7.17
C TRP A 45 -9.99 4.08 -8.42
N LEU A 46 -11.25 3.65 -8.52
CA LEU A 46 -11.69 2.60 -9.44
C LEU A 46 -11.90 3.05 -10.88
N SER A 47 -11.99 4.35 -11.13
CA SER A 47 -12.22 4.93 -12.45
C SER A 47 -11.43 6.22 -12.63
N TYR A 48 -11.40 6.77 -13.84
CA TYR A 48 -10.69 7.99 -14.20
C TYR A 48 -10.96 9.16 -13.23
N GLY A 49 -12.20 9.38 -12.87
CA GLY A 49 -12.62 10.46 -11.97
C GLY A 49 -12.89 10.03 -10.53
N ARG A 50 -12.53 8.82 -10.15
CA ARG A 50 -12.79 8.13 -8.91
C ARG A 50 -14.23 7.62 -8.78
N THR A 51 -15.21 8.46 -8.98
CA THR A 51 -16.64 8.18 -8.96
C THR A 51 -17.28 8.58 -10.29
N TYR A 52 -18.52 8.17 -10.53
CA TYR A 52 -19.26 8.57 -11.74
C TYR A 52 -19.48 10.08 -11.86
N ASP A 53 -19.42 10.82 -10.74
CA ASP A 53 -19.51 12.28 -10.74
C ASP A 53 -18.25 12.97 -11.29
N GLU A 54 -17.17 12.21 -11.55
CA GLU A 54 -15.90 12.71 -12.13
C GLU A 54 -15.26 13.86 -11.34
N GLN A 55 -15.49 13.95 -10.04
CA GLN A 55 -15.01 15.07 -9.23
C GLN A 55 -13.50 15.00 -8.92
N ARG A 56 -12.88 13.85 -9.12
CA ARG A 56 -11.43 13.63 -8.87
C ARG A 56 -11.00 14.04 -7.46
N TYR A 57 -11.85 13.82 -6.50
CA TYR A 57 -11.64 14.17 -5.12
C TYR A 57 -11.38 12.93 -4.28
N SER A 58 -10.33 12.93 -3.46
CA SER A 58 -10.05 11.91 -2.45
C SER A 58 -10.57 12.35 -1.09
N PRO A 59 -11.36 11.52 -0.38
CA PRO A 59 -11.80 11.81 0.98
C PRO A 59 -10.70 11.52 2.02
N LEU A 60 -9.55 10.98 1.61
CA LEU A 60 -8.42 10.74 2.50
C LEU A 60 -7.87 12.07 3.02
N ASN A 61 -7.51 12.13 4.29
CA ASN A 61 -7.08 13.35 4.98
C ASN A 61 -5.70 13.25 5.64
N GLN A 62 -4.97 12.16 5.42
CA GLN A 62 -3.61 11.98 5.95
C GLN A 62 -2.64 13.04 5.40
N ILE A 63 -2.85 13.46 4.15
CA ILE A 63 -2.14 14.58 3.54
C ILE A 63 -3.08 15.79 3.58
N ASN A 64 -2.69 16.81 4.33
CA ASN A 64 -3.46 18.01 4.54
C ASN A 64 -2.52 19.22 4.74
N HIS A 65 -3.06 20.38 5.01
CA HIS A 65 -2.29 21.61 5.19
C HIS A 65 -1.20 21.51 6.27
N ASP A 66 -1.43 20.73 7.34
CA ASP A 66 -0.51 20.63 8.46
C ASP A 66 0.58 19.56 8.23
N THR A 67 0.32 18.59 7.35
CA THR A 67 1.20 17.43 7.13
C THR A 67 1.91 17.44 5.77
N VAL A 68 1.47 18.26 4.82
CA VAL A 68 2.01 18.27 3.45
C VAL A 68 3.52 18.57 3.40
N ASN A 69 4.04 19.36 4.34
CA ASN A 69 5.47 19.70 4.45
C ASN A 69 6.33 18.52 4.97
N GLN A 70 5.71 17.45 5.42
CA GLN A 70 6.38 16.23 5.91
C GLN A 70 6.45 15.13 4.84
N LEU A 71 5.90 15.40 3.64
CA LEU A 71 5.96 14.43 2.54
C LEU A 71 7.39 14.18 2.09
N GLY A 72 7.69 12.91 1.86
CA GLY A 72 8.94 12.44 1.27
C GLY A 72 8.68 11.39 0.21
N LEU A 73 9.67 11.15 -0.65
CA LEU A 73 9.61 10.08 -1.64
C LEU A 73 9.66 8.73 -0.93
N SER A 74 8.60 7.94 -1.05
CA SER A 74 8.52 6.60 -0.45
C SER A 74 9.19 5.55 -1.34
N TRP A 75 8.92 5.59 -2.64
CA TRP A 75 9.51 4.70 -3.65
C TRP A 75 9.40 5.32 -5.04
N TYR A 76 10.12 4.75 -5.98
CA TYR A 76 9.98 5.06 -7.41
C TYR A 76 10.18 3.78 -8.24
N ALA A 77 9.71 3.80 -9.48
CA ALA A 77 9.94 2.74 -10.45
C ALA A 77 10.36 3.35 -11.80
N ASP A 78 11.42 2.82 -12.39
CA ASP A 78 11.84 3.19 -13.73
C ASP A 78 11.04 2.40 -14.77
N MET A 79 10.45 3.11 -15.73
CA MET A 79 9.79 2.48 -16.86
C MET A 79 10.82 2.19 -17.96
N THR A 80 10.78 0.96 -18.51
CA THR A 80 11.72 0.49 -19.53
C THR A 80 11.40 1.01 -20.93
N THR A 81 10.71 2.14 -21.03
CA THR A 81 10.31 2.76 -22.31
C THR A 81 10.76 4.20 -22.40
N SER A 82 11.13 4.63 -23.60
CA SER A 82 11.43 6.03 -23.92
C SER A 82 10.19 6.81 -24.41
N ARG A 83 9.05 6.14 -24.54
CA ARG A 83 7.78 6.79 -24.91
C ARG A 83 7.17 7.48 -23.69
N GLY A 84 6.44 8.57 -23.93
CA GLY A 84 5.65 9.21 -22.88
C GLY A 84 4.62 8.25 -22.27
N GLN A 85 4.36 8.41 -20.99
CA GLN A 85 3.32 7.70 -20.26
C GLN A 85 2.14 8.67 -20.07
N GLU A 86 0.96 8.29 -20.51
CA GLU A 86 -0.24 9.13 -20.47
C GLU A 86 -1.41 8.40 -19.76
N ALA A 87 -1.09 7.42 -18.92
CA ALA A 87 -2.09 6.68 -18.17
C ALA A 87 -2.59 7.51 -16.96
N THR A 88 -3.89 7.44 -16.68
CA THR A 88 -4.43 7.86 -15.39
C THR A 88 -4.29 6.68 -14.44
N PRO A 89 -3.58 6.83 -13.32
CA PRO A 89 -3.43 5.76 -12.35
C PRO A 89 -4.78 5.34 -11.75
N ILE A 90 -4.98 4.03 -11.61
CA ILE A 90 -6.13 3.43 -10.93
C ILE A 90 -5.62 2.66 -9.72
N VAL A 91 -6.31 2.77 -8.59
CA VAL A 91 -5.99 2.04 -7.37
C VAL A 91 -7.13 1.11 -7.02
N VAL A 92 -6.84 -0.18 -6.93
CA VAL A 92 -7.79 -1.24 -6.59
C VAL A 92 -7.17 -2.13 -5.53
N ASP A 93 -7.82 -2.22 -4.37
CA ASP A 93 -7.40 -3.11 -3.26
C ASP A 93 -5.91 -2.99 -2.90
N GLY A 94 -5.38 -1.75 -2.90
CA GLY A 94 -4.00 -1.46 -2.59
C GLY A 94 -3.00 -1.65 -3.74
N ALA A 95 -3.44 -2.09 -4.92
CA ALA A 95 -2.62 -2.17 -6.13
C ALA A 95 -2.79 -0.92 -7.00
N LEU A 96 -1.66 -0.36 -7.47
CA LEU A 96 -1.63 0.77 -8.40
C LEU A 96 -1.44 0.24 -9.82
N TYR A 97 -2.36 0.58 -10.72
CA TYR A 97 -2.31 0.28 -12.15
C TYR A 97 -2.03 1.56 -12.94
N ILE A 98 -1.07 1.49 -13.87
CA ILE A 98 -0.65 2.59 -14.74
C ILE A 98 -0.44 2.13 -16.18
#